data_6cf42af3f7a2e14723d4aa2490265172
#
_entry.id   6cf42af3f7a2e14723d4aa2490265172
#
_cell.length_a   1.000
_cell.length_b   1.000
_cell.length_c   1.000
_cell.angle_alpha   90.00
_cell.angle_beta   90.00
_cell.angle_gamma   90.00
#
_symmetry.space_group_name_H-M   'P 1'
#
loop_
_entity.id
_entity.type
_entity.pdbx_description
1 polymer ?
#
loop_
_entity_poly.entity_id
_entity_poly.type
_entity_poly.pdbx_seq_one_letter_code
_entity_poly.pdbx_strand_id
1 'polypeptide(L)'
;MEGTFELGTVRCPSGVLVLIDGGHLGLWSGERSPADIDPVLLGIEDPDVAADVAGAVDFAVTGPDAATAVRTFGRQPGSRLHDIPASQAAGVQAAFEVHCGAAGLEARLEAVPGREAHAHRARRTAEEGGGGFLVFGVPVVAVGGVPRDRQLPVLAARVGHGEGAGERWSEISIRTGEGPVASSVPLGDIGVDWARVLFGDVDALSVWQHDEPVDGLADVAFWGAAADEAAALFAAPELGEAGEEGVRGWTGLPLPEALHRARALSRWKDGTGRRMAVDFRPHSPHWRIMREVRASQVGAGSVDLGEARVLCAMTGRGDGFFPVTAELDASGASSP
;
A
#
# COMPACT_ATOMS: atom_id res chain seq x y z
N MET A 1 -22.07 17.67 12.03
CA MET A 1 -21.29 17.48 13.28
C MET A 1 -19.92 16.97 12.86
N GLU A 2 -18.90 17.77 13.11
CA GLU A 2 -17.52 17.30 13.00
C GLU A 2 -17.27 16.35 14.17
N GLY A 3 -17.06 15.08 13.88
CA GLY A 3 -16.74 14.05 14.88
C GLY A 3 -15.43 13.40 14.54
N THR A 4 -14.58 13.16 15.53
CA THR A 4 -13.39 12.33 15.40
C THR A 4 -13.79 10.89 15.71
N PHE A 5 -13.41 9.97 14.86
CA PHE A 5 -13.69 8.54 14.96
C PHE A 5 -12.38 7.78 15.10
N GLU A 6 -12.34 6.82 15.99
CA GLU A 6 -11.21 5.88 16.06
C GLU A 6 -11.43 4.76 15.04
N LEU A 7 -10.47 4.62 14.13
CA LEU A 7 -10.46 3.56 13.11
C LEU A 7 -9.84 2.26 13.63
N GLY A 8 -9.03 2.34 14.68
CA GLY A 8 -8.30 1.25 15.29
C GLY A 8 -6.92 1.72 15.76
N THR A 9 -5.99 0.75 15.89
CA THR A 9 -4.63 1.05 16.35
C THR A 9 -3.58 0.42 15.45
N VAL A 10 -2.39 1.03 15.39
CA VAL A 10 -1.17 0.45 14.81
C VAL A 10 -0.12 0.25 15.89
N ARG A 11 0.78 -0.73 15.71
CA ARG A 11 1.97 -0.94 16.54
C ARG A 11 3.18 -1.13 15.66
N CYS A 12 4.23 -0.33 15.90
CA CYS A 12 5.43 -0.25 15.06
C CYS A 12 6.69 -0.59 15.86
N PRO A 13 7.00 -1.86 16.13
CA PRO A 13 8.17 -2.28 16.90
C PRO A 13 9.51 -1.85 16.30
N SER A 14 9.60 -1.73 14.97
CA SER A 14 10.79 -1.20 14.28
C SER A 14 11.02 0.29 14.54
N GLY A 15 9.96 1.03 14.87
CA GLY A 15 9.96 2.50 14.96
C GLY A 15 9.89 3.20 13.60
N VAL A 16 9.63 2.45 12.53
CA VAL A 16 9.43 2.98 11.16
C VAL A 16 8.05 2.60 10.67
N LEU A 17 7.21 3.60 10.52
CA LEU A 17 5.86 3.48 9.96
C LEU A 17 5.88 3.76 8.46
N VAL A 18 5.21 2.91 7.69
CA VAL A 18 5.03 3.05 6.24
C VAL A 18 3.54 3.26 5.95
N LEU A 19 3.25 4.27 5.12
CA LEU A 19 1.94 4.58 4.57
C LEU A 19 1.94 4.20 3.09
N ILE A 20 1.11 3.23 2.72
CA ILE A 20 1.06 2.66 1.36
C ILE A 20 -0.38 2.32 0.99
N ASP A 21 -0.69 2.26 -0.31
CA ASP A 21 -1.95 1.66 -0.78
C ASP A 21 -2.03 0.18 -0.38
N GLY A 22 -3.11 -0.20 0.29
CA GLY A 22 -3.34 -1.59 0.72
C GLY A 22 -3.41 -2.59 -0.43
N GLY A 23 -3.79 -2.17 -1.63
CA GLY A 23 -3.79 -3.00 -2.84
C GLY A 23 -2.39 -3.23 -3.43
N HIS A 24 -1.44 -2.33 -3.16
CA HIS A 24 -0.06 -2.43 -3.68
C HIS A 24 0.89 -3.25 -2.80
N LEU A 25 0.44 -3.82 -1.69
CA LEU A 25 1.30 -4.64 -0.83
C LEU A 25 1.82 -5.92 -1.50
N GLY A 26 1.14 -6.45 -2.51
CA GLY A 26 1.67 -7.53 -3.34
C GLY A 26 2.96 -7.15 -4.09
N LEU A 27 3.18 -5.85 -4.29
CA LEU A 27 4.37 -5.29 -4.95
C LEU A 27 5.48 -4.90 -3.96
N TRP A 28 5.25 -5.00 -2.67
CA TRP A 28 6.25 -4.70 -1.65
C TRP A 28 7.33 -5.80 -1.61
N SER A 29 8.55 -5.47 -2.00
CA SER A 29 9.64 -6.44 -2.08
C SER A 29 10.20 -6.88 -0.71
N GLY A 30 9.87 -6.16 0.36
CA GLY A 30 10.47 -6.37 1.67
C GLY A 30 11.98 -6.14 1.63
N GLU A 31 12.74 -7.12 2.11
CA GLU A 31 14.20 -7.13 2.11
C GLU A 31 14.80 -7.61 0.77
N ARG A 32 13.96 -8.11 -0.15
CA ARG A 32 14.41 -8.58 -1.47
C ARG A 32 14.56 -7.42 -2.44
N SER A 33 15.30 -7.62 -3.53
CA SER A 33 15.32 -6.65 -4.63
C SER A 33 13.95 -6.52 -5.28
N PRO A 34 13.49 -5.31 -5.64
CA PRO A 34 12.33 -5.15 -6.51
C PRO A 34 12.45 -5.86 -7.88
N ALA A 35 13.67 -6.15 -8.31
CA ALA A 35 13.89 -6.96 -9.53
C ALA A 35 13.40 -8.42 -9.40
N ASP A 36 13.21 -8.91 -8.17
CA ASP A 36 12.72 -10.27 -7.90
C ASP A 36 11.16 -10.35 -7.92
N ILE A 37 10.47 -9.23 -8.07
CA ILE A 37 9.01 -9.19 -8.20
C ILE A 37 8.64 -9.57 -9.63
N ASP A 38 7.73 -10.55 -9.77
CA ASP A 38 7.22 -10.96 -11.07
C ASP A 38 6.46 -9.78 -11.75
N PRO A 39 6.87 -9.34 -12.94
CA PRO A 39 6.20 -8.28 -13.69
C PRO A 39 4.69 -8.52 -13.92
N VAL A 40 4.25 -9.77 -13.95
CA VAL A 40 2.81 -10.12 -14.05
C VAL A 40 2.01 -9.53 -12.90
N LEU A 41 2.59 -9.43 -11.70
CA LEU A 41 1.93 -8.80 -10.54
C LEU A 41 1.73 -7.27 -10.72
N LEU A 42 2.48 -6.66 -11.64
CA LEU A 42 2.32 -5.26 -12.05
C LEU A 42 1.25 -5.07 -13.13
N GLY A 43 0.58 -6.14 -13.56
CA GLY A 43 -0.36 -6.11 -14.68
C GLY A 43 0.31 -5.89 -16.04
N ILE A 44 1.61 -6.16 -16.17
CA ILE A 44 2.38 -5.96 -17.40
C ILE A 44 2.31 -7.23 -18.23
N GLU A 45 1.54 -7.17 -19.32
CA GLU A 45 1.39 -8.30 -20.26
C GLU A 45 2.41 -8.25 -21.40
N ASP A 46 2.92 -7.06 -21.76
CA ASP A 46 3.87 -6.86 -22.83
C ASP A 46 5.29 -7.30 -22.37
N PRO A 47 5.92 -8.28 -23.04
CA PRO A 47 7.23 -8.80 -22.65
C PRO A 47 8.37 -7.76 -22.76
N ASP A 48 8.28 -6.81 -23.69
CA ASP A 48 9.30 -5.76 -23.86
C ASP A 48 9.21 -4.75 -22.71
N VAL A 49 7.99 -4.39 -22.30
CA VAL A 49 7.75 -3.54 -21.12
C VAL A 49 8.17 -4.27 -19.85
N ALA A 50 7.87 -5.58 -19.74
CA ALA A 50 8.30 -6.39 -18.60
C ALA A 50 9.83 -6.44 -18.48
N ALA A 51 10.53 -6.63 -19.60
CA ALA A 51 12.00 -6.62 -19.63
C ALA A 51 12.58 -5.25 -19.25
N ASP A 52 11.96 -4.17 -19.71
CA ASP A 52 12.38 -2.79 -19.39
C ASP A 52 12.22 -2.47 -17.88
N VAL A 53 11.11 -2.89 -17.28
CA VAL A 53 10.87 -2.75 -15.84
C VAL A 53 11.79 -3.66 -15.01
N ALA A 54 12.03 -4.90 -15.47
CA ALA A 54 12.97 -5.82 -14.81
C ALA A 54 14.41 -5.28 -14.84
N GLY A 55 14.79 -4.62 -15.95
CA GLY A 55 16.08 -3.96 -16.12
C GLY A 55 16.19 -2.56 -15.53
N ALA A 56 15.19 -2.10 -14.79
CA ALA A 56 15.17 -0.76 -14.20
C ALA A 56 16.39 -0.49 -13.30
N VAL A 57 16.81 0.77 -13.24
CA VAL A 57 18.01 1.23 -12.55
C VAL A 57 17.63 2.22 -11.46
N ASP A 58 18.28 2.10 -10.31
CA ASP A 58 18.27 3.11 -9.26
C ASP A 58 19.48 4.02 -9.40
N PHE A 59 19.29 5.32 -9.07
CA PHE A 59 20.35 6.31 -9.07
C PHE A 59 20.50 6.97 -7.71
N ALA A 60 21.73 7.06 -7.23
CA ALA A 60 22.10 7.96 -6.16
C ALA A 60 22.45 9.33 -6.76
N VAL A 61 22.06 10.41 -6.09
CA VAL A 61 22.52 11.76 -6.40
C VAL A 61 23.74 12.06 -5.54
N THR A 62 24.86 12.40 -6.17
CA THR A 62 26.13 12.64 -5.49
C THR A 62 26.65 14.05 -5.84
N GLY A 63 27.56 14.59 -4.99
CA GLY A 63 28.15 15.91 -5.15
C GLY A 63 27.75 16.88 -4.04
N PRO A 64 28.45 18.03 -3.97
CA PRO A 64 28.22 19.04 -2.92
C PRO A 64 26.77 19.55 -2.88
N ASP A 65 26.12 19.67 -4.05
CA ASP A 65 24.79 20.22 -4.17
C ASP A 65 23.71 19.14 -4.36
N ALA A 66 24.01 17.86 -4.04
CA ALA A 66 23.12 16.72 -4.30
C ALA A 66 21.69 16.92 -3.79
N ALA A 67 21.53 17.38 -2.53
CA ALA A 67 20.22 17.59 -1.91
C ALA A 67 19.40 18.69 -2.62
N THR A 68 20.06 19.75 -3.06
CA THR A 68 19.42 20.82 -3.82
C THR A 68 19.06 20.36 -5.22
N ALA A 69 19.98 19.66 -5.91
CA ALA A 69 19.81 19.19 -7.26
C ALA A 69 18.63 18.20 -7.37
N VAL A 70 18.53 17.19 -6.49
CA VAL A 70 17.43 16.23 -6.53
C VAL A 70 16.08 16.88 -6.25
N ARG A 71 16.02 17.79 -5.28
CA ARG A 71 14.80 18.52 -4.93
C ARG A 71 14.31 19.41 -6.07
N THR A 72 15.22 20.15 -6.72
CA THR A 72 14.85 21.07 -7.80
C THR A 72 14.62 20.36 -9.13
N PHE A 73 15.23 19.20 -9.35
CA PHE A 73 14.93 18.33 -10.48
C PHE A 73 13.51 17.77 -10.41
N GLY A 74 13.02 17.48 -9.19
CA GLY A 74 11.61 17.22 -8.91
C GLY A 74 11.00 15.99 -9.61
N ARG A 75 11.84 15.04 -10.08
CA ARG A 75 11.32 13.85 -10.81
C ARG A 75 10.68 12.82 -9.88
N GLN A 76 11.24 12.66 -8.70
CA GLN A 76 10.75 11.75 -7.65
C GLN A 76 10.97 12.39 -6.28
N PRO A 77 10.18 11.99 -5.27
CA PRO A 77 10.44 12.37 -3.89
C PRO A 77 11.70 11.70 -3.36
N GLY A 78 12.29 12.28 -2.30
CA GLY A 78 13.45 11.74 -1.61
C GLY A 78 14.79 12.13 -2.22
N SER A 79 15.85 11.45 -1.76
CA SER A 79 17.26 11.76 -2.07
C SER A 79 17.84 10.94 -3.22
N ARG A 80 17.06 10.01 -3.77
CA ARG A 80 17.44 9.09 -4.86
C ARG A 80 16.35 9.00 -5.93
N LEU A 81 16.72 8.48 -7.09
CA LEU A 81 15.75 8.07 -8.10
C LEU A 81 15.69 6.56 -8.14
N HIS A 82 14.49 6.02 -8.06
CA HIS A 82 14.24 4.57 -8.02
C HIS A 82 13.44 4.11 -9.22
N ASP A 83 13.62 2.84 -9.58
CA ASP A 83 12.82 2.14 -10.57
C ASP A 83 12.77 2.86 -11.94
N ILE A 84 13.87 3.50 -12.34
CA ILE A 84 13.96 4.15 -13.64
C ILE A 84 14.05 3.05 -14.72
N PRO A 85 13.08 2.94 -15.65
CA PRO A 85 13.13 1.95 -16.71
C PRO A 85 14.44 1.99 -17.48
N ALA A 86 14.98 0.82 -17.86
CA ALA A 86 16.27 0.73 -18.54
C ALA A 86 16.33 1.59 -19.79
N SER A 87 15.24 1.62 -20.57
CA SER A 87 15.10 2.45 -21.78
C SER A 87 15.19 3.95 -21.52
N GLN A 88 14.86 4.41 -20.29
CA GLN A 88 14.85 5.82 -19.90
C GLN A 88 16.12 6.25 -19.17
N ALA A 89 16.95 5.33 -18.67
CA ALA A 89 18.07 5.61 -17.78
C ALA A 89 19.04 6.66 -18.33
N ALA A 90 19.50 6.49 -19.57
CA ALA A 90 20.39 7.45 -20.23
C ALA A 90 19.77 8.83 -20.42
N GLY A 91 18.48 8.87 -20.79
CA GLY A 91 17.74 10.13 -20.94
C GLY A 91 17.58 10.89 -19.63
N VAL A 92 17.34 10.17 -18.53
CA VAL A 92 17.24 10.75 -17.19
C VAL A 92 18.57 11.33 -16.72
N GLN A 93 19.69 10.61 -16.94
CA GLN A 93 21.03 11.14 -16.65
C GLN A 93 21.32 12.42 -17.42
N ALA A 94 21.09 12.41 -18.75
CA ALA A 94 21.30 13.60 -19.59
C ALA A 94 20.43 14.78 -19.13
N ALA A 95 19.16 14.54 -18.83
CA ALA A 95 18.26 15.57 -18.32
C ALA A 95 18.73 16.15 -16.98
N PHE A 96 19.25 15.31 -16.07
CA PHE A 96 19.77 15.75 -14.80
C PHE A 96 21.04 16.61 -14.96
N GLU A 97 21.96 16.21 -15.85
CA GLU A 97 23.17 16.97 -16.18
C GLU A 97 22.83 18.37 -16.74
N VAL A 98 21.85 18.43 -17.66
CA VAL A 98 21.36 19.71 -18.21
C VAL A 98 20.74 20.57 -17.11
N HIS A 99 19.94 19.98 -16.20
CA HIS A 99 19.35 20.68 -15.09
C HIS A 99 20.42 21.28 -14.16
N CYS A 100 21.40 20.46 -13.74
CA CYS A 100 22.49 20.92 -12.88
C CYS A 100 23.32 22.00 -13.55
N GLY A 101 23.68 21.84 -14.82
CA GLY A 101 24.42 22.85 -15.58
C GLY A 101 23.67 24.18 -15.69
N ALA A 102 22.37 24.16 -15.95
CA ALA A 102 21.54 25.37 -16.01
C ALA A 102 21.38 26.06 -14.66
N ALA A 103 21.36 25.32 -13.57
CA ALA A 103 21.22 25.81 -12.20
C ALA A 103 22.59 26.14 -11.51
N GLY A 104 23.71 25.82 -12.15
CA GLY A 104 25.04 25.99 -11.56
C GLY A 104 25.33 25.09 -10.37
N LEU A 105 24.72 23.87 -10.36
CA LEU A 105 24.83 22.91 -9.26
C LEU A 105 25.89 21.85 -9.56
N GLU A 106 26.72 21.54 -8.56
CA GLU A 106 27.73 20.49 -8.62
C GLU A 106 27.12 19.15 -8.09
N ALA A 107 26.37 18.47 -8.95
CA ALA A 107 25.77 17.17 -8.65
C ALA A 107 25.71 16.30 -9.90
N ARG A 108 25.65 14.97 -9.68
CA ARG A 108 25.53 13.96 -10.74
C ARG A 108 24.70 12.76 -10.30
N LEU A 109 24.14 12.02 -11.26
CA LEU A 109 23.50 10.73 -11.02
C LEU A 109 24.55 9.61 -11.17
N GLU A 110 24.63 8.77 -10.15
CA GLU A 110 25.42 7.54 -10.18
C GLU A 110 24.50 6.34 -10.10
N ALA A 111 24.59 5.43 -11.09
CA ALA A 111 23.83 4.20 -11.07
C ALA A 111 24.23 3.36 -9.84
N VAL A 112 23.23 2.89 -9.10
CA VAL A 112 23.44 2.03 -7.94
C VAL A 112 23.43 0.58 -8.42
N PRO A 113 24.42 -0.26 -8.02
CA PRO A 113 24.40 -1.68 -8.33
C PRO A 113 23.19 -2.38 -7.72
N GLY A 114 22.35 -2.99 -8.57
CA GLY A 114 21.08 -3.57 -8.15
C GLY A 114 20.02 -2.53 -7.84
N ARG A 115 18.82 -3.02 -7.48
CA ARG A 115 17.71 -2.16 -7.04
C ARG A 115 17.56 -2.26 -5.53
N GLU A 116 17.46 -1.11 -4.87
CA GLU A 116 17.33 -1.05 -3.42
C GLU A 116 15.98 -1.63 -2.97
N ALA A 117 16.02 -2.57 -2.03
CA ALA A 117 14.84 -3.19 -1.44
C ALA A 117 13.89 -2.13 -0.83
N HIS A 118 12.58 -2.33 -0.94
CA HIS A 118 11.60 -1.35 -0.47
C HIS A 118 11.70 -1.08 1.04
N ALA A 119 12.02 -2.11 1.83
CA ALA A 119 12.26 -1.93 3.27
C ALA A 119 13.48 -1.06 3.55
N HIS A 120 14.54 -1.19 2.77
CA HIS A 120 15.73 -0.33 2.90
C HIS A 120 15.43 1.12 2.48
N ARG A 121 14.65 1.32 1.39
CA ARG A 121 14.18 2.67 1.00
C ARG A 121 13.41 3.33 2.14
N ALA A 122 12.47 2.60 2.76
CA ALA A 122 11.66 3.12 3.86
C ALA A 122 12.51 3.48 5.09
N ARG A 123 13.44 2.60 5.51
CA ARG A 123 14.31 2.88 6.67
C ARG A 123 15.21 4.07 6.41
N ARG A 124 15.85 4.13 5.24
CA ARG A 124 16.69 5.29 4.86
C ARG A 124 15.88 6.59 4.82
N THR A 125 14.69 6.57 4.22
CA THR A 125 13.81 7.74 4.20
C THR A 125 13.45 8.19 5.63
N ALA A 126 13.16 7.23 6.51
CA ALA A 126 12.88 7.52 7.91
C ALA A 126 14.09 8.10 8.66
N GLU A 127 15.32 7.63 8.38
CA GLU A 127 16.58 8.14 8.92
C GLU A 127 16.90 9.56 8.42
N GLU A 128 16.50 9.88 7.19
CA GLU A 128 16.64 11.22 6.58
C GLU A 128 15.60 12.24 7.11
N GLY A 129 14.77 11.86 8.07
CA GLY A 129 13.75 12.72 8.70
C GLY A 129 12.31 12.41 8.28
N GLY A 130 12.11 11.35 7.55
CA GLY A 130 10.81 10.97 7.00
C GLY A 130 10.51 11.62 5.65
N GLY A 131 9.59 11.03 4.90
CA GLY A 131 9.19 11.56 3.60
C GLY A 131 8.71 10.54 2.61
N GLY A 132 8.57 10.97 1.36
CA GLY A 132 8.10 10.16 0.24
C GLY A 132 9.24 9.41 -0.46
N PHE A 133 8.89 8.23 -0.98
CA PHE A 133 9.69 7.46 -1.96
C PHE A 133 8.75 6.69 -2.89
N LEU A 134 9.29 6.00 -3.90
CA LEU A 134 8.47 5.26 -4.85
C LEU A 134 8.57 3.74 -4.64
N VAL A 135 7.42 3.07 -4.82
CA VAL A 135 7.30 1.62 -4.99
C VAL A 135 6.67 1.39 -6.37
N PHE A 136 7.47 0.97 -7.35
CA PHE A 136 7.05 0.80 -8.75
C PHE A 136 6.28 2.02 -9.32
N GLY A 137 6.78 3.22 -9.04
CA GLY A 137 6.18 4.47 -9.53
C GLY A 137 5.04 5.03 -8.67
N VAL A 138 4.56 4.27 -7.68
CA VAL A 138 3.51 4.72 -6.75
C VAL A 138 4.16 5.40 -5.54
N PRO A 139 3.77 6.63 -5.20
CA PRO A 139 4.29 7.33 -4.03
C PRO A 139 3.85 6.67 -2.72
N VAL A 140 4.81 6.49 -1.83
CA VAL A 140 4.70 5.90 -0.50
C VAL A 140 5.41 6.82 0.48
N VAL A 141 4.96 6.89 1.72
CA VAL A 141 5.60 7.70 2.77
C VAL A 141 6.12 6.80 3.88
N ALA A 142 7.34 7.08 4.37
CA ALA A 142 7.91 6.47 5.56
C ALA A 142 8.21 7.53 6.63
N VAL A 143 7.92 7.19 7.89
CA VAL A 143 8.12 8.04 9.06
C VAL A 143 8.92 7.29 10.11
N GLY A 144 10.03 7.87 10.56
CA GLY A 144 10.85 7.33 11.64
C GLY A 144 10.51 7.92 13.00
N GLY A 145 11.11 7.35 14.07
CA GLY A 145 10.92 7.85 15.42
C GLY A 145 9.55 7.56 16.04
N VAL A 146 8.79 6.67 15.43
CA VAL A 146 7.48 6.25 15.92
C VAL A 146 7.64 5.42 17.22
N PRO A 147 6.81 5.64 18.27
CA PRO A 147 6.87 4.84 19.51
C PRO A 147 6.77 3.33 19.25
N ARG A 148 7.71 2.56 19.82
CA ARG A 148 7.88 1.12 19.55
C ARG A 148 7.10 0.22 20.50
N ASP A 149 6.82 0.72 21.69
CA ASP A 149 6.39 -0.04 22.87
C ASP A 149 4.89 0.01 23.14
N ARG A 150 4.15 0.81 22.36
CA ARG A 150 2.71 1.00 22.54
C ARG A 150 1.92 0.93 21.24
N GLN A 151 0.62 0.72 21.39
CA GLN A 151 -0.32 0.89 20.31
C GLN A 151 -0.62 2.39 20.11
N LEU A 152 -0.70 2.80 18.85
CA LEU A 152 -0.96 4.18 18.45
C LEU A 152 -2.36 4.25 17.84
N PRO A 153 -3.26 5.10 18.37
CA PRO A 153 -4.59 5.23 17.82
C PRO A 153 -4.54 5.89 16.44
N VAL A 154 -5.33 5.33 15.51
CA VAL A 154 -5.58 5.90 14.20
C VAL A 154 -6.95 6.54 14.23
N LEU A 155 -7.00 7.82 14.00
CA LEU A 155 -8.18 8.65 14.09
C LEU A 155 -8.58 9.17 12.71
N ALA A 156 -9.87 9.38 12.48
CA ALA A 156 -10.37 10.00 11.27
C ALA A 156 -11.36 11.10 11.60
N ALA A 157 -11.26 12.21 10.89
CA ALA A 157 -12.22 13.30 10.94
C ALA A 157 -13.19 13.19 9.76
N ARG A 158 -14.50 13.45 10.01
CA ARG A 158 -15.52 13.52 8.95
C ARG A 158 -15.88 14.97 8.64
N VAL A 159 -16.00 15.25 7.35
CA VAL A 159 -16.70 16.46 6.90
C VAL A 159 -18.10 16.07 6.44
N GLY A 160 -19.11 16.67 7.05
CA GLY A 160 -20.49 16.55 6.58
C GLY A 160 -20.61 17.19 5.20
N HIS A 161 -20.90 16.40 4.19
CA HIS A 161 -21.34 16.89 2.89
C HIS A 161 -22.87 16.80 2.88
N GLY A 162 -23.55 17.85 2.37
CA GLY A 162 -25.00 17.96 2.40
C GLY A 162 -25.76 16.74 1.91
N GLU A 163 -27.08 16.72 2.08
CA GLU A 163 -27.98 15.59 1.80
C GLU A 163 -27.65 14.87 0.48
N GLY A 164 -27.28 13.59 0.58
CA GLY A 164 -27.03 12.70 -0.57
C GLY A 164 -25.56 12.40 -0.90
N ALA A 165 -24.57 13.10 -0.35
CA ALA A 165 -23.17 12.71 -0.42
C ALA A 165 -22.81 11.93 0.85
N GLY A 166 -22.47 10.65 0.72
CA GLY A 166 -22.06 9.82 1.86
C GLY A 166 -20.99 10.49 2.71
N GLU A 167 -21.02 10.23 4.01
CA GLU A 167 -20.00 10.74 4.95
C GLU A 167 -18.62 10.22 4.52
N ARG A 168 -17.66 11.15 4.39
CA ARG A 168 -16.29 10.85 3.93
C ARG A 168 -15.27 11.31 4.94
N TRP A 169 -14.12 10.65 4.99
CA TRP A 169 -12.99 11.12 5.77
C TRP A 169 -12.39 12.35 5.10
N SER A 170 -12.22 13.43 5.86
CA SER A 170 -11.45 14.61 5.44
C SER A 170 -9.98 14.44 5.78
N GLU A 171 -9.70 13.67 6.83
CA GLU A 171 -8.38 13.45 7.37
C GLU A 171 -8.32 12.10 8.07
N ILE A 172 -7.18 11.42 7.96
CA ILE A 172 -6.82 10.26 8.78
C ILE A 172 -5.48 10.59 9.43
N SER A 173 -5.39 10.47 10.75
CA SER A 173 -4.21 10.81 11.53
C SER A 173 -3.80 9.70 12.49
N ILE A 174 -2.51 9.62 12.80
CA ILE A 174 -1.95 8.70 13.80
C ILE A 174 -1.37 9.52 14.95
N ARG A 175 -1.88 9.28 16.14
CA ARG A 175 -1.39 9.98 17.32
C ARG A 175 -0.16 9.31 17.89
N THR A 176 0.99 9.96 17.76
CA THR A 176 2.28 9.47 18.24
C THR A 176 2.74 10.09 19.56
N GLY A 177 2.25 11.27 19.90
CA GLY A 177 2.56 12.02 21.11
C GLY A 177 1.32 12.59 21.79
N GLU A 178 1.51 13.37 22.88
CA GLU A 178 0.42 14.03 23.64
C GLU A 178 0.62 15.55 23.74
N GLY A 179 1.74 16.06 23.16
CA GLY A 179 2.06 17.47 23.19
C GLY A 179 1.20 18.31 22.24
N PRO A 180 1.08 19.62 22.48
CA PRO A 180 0.39 20.51 21.53
C PRO A 180 1.22 20.65 20.24
N VAL A 181 0.55 20.72 19.10
CA VAL A 181 1.16 20.97 17.80
C VAL A 181 1.78 22.37 17.78
N ALA A 182 3.07 22.44 17.44
CA ALA A 182 3.80 23.70 17.30
C ALA A 182 4.11 24.03 15.83
N SER A 183 4.28 23.02 14.98
CA SER A 183 4.55 23.17 13.55
C SER A 183 4.04 21.97 12.76
N SER A 184 3.89 22.14 11.44
CA SER A 184 3.55 21.08 10.50
C SER A 184 4.56 21.05 9.36
N VAL A 185 5.01 19.85 8.98
CA VAL A 185 6.00 19.63 7.93
C VAL A 185 5.41 18.67 6.90
N PRO A 186 5.42 19.04 5.60
CA PRO A 186 4.98 18.12 4.55
C PRO A 186 5.99 16.98 4.39
N LEU A 187 5.49 15.75 4.34
CA LEU A 187 6.28 14.55 4.09
C LEU A 187 6.19 14.08 2.62
N GLY A 188 5.19 14.53 1.89
CA GLY A 188 4.92 14.15 0.51
C GLY A 188 3.51 13.64 0.32
N ASP A 189 3.29 12.90 -0.75
CA ASP A 189 1.98 12.30 -1.07
C ASP A 189 2.07 10.78 -1.03
N ILE A 190 0.94 10.13 -0.75
CA ILE A 190 0.71 8.72 -1.04
C ILE A 190 -0.19 8.59 -2.27
N GLY A 191 0.14 7.66 -3.16
CA GLY A 191 -0.74 7.27 -4.26
C GLY A 191 -1.63 6.11 -3.83
N VAL A 192 -2.92 6.20 -4.12
CA VAL A 192 -3.92 5.18 -3.80
C VAL A 192 -4.74 4.88 -5.04
N ASP A 193 -4.73 3.62 -5.48
CA ASP A 193 -5.48 3.11 -6.65
C ASP A 193 -6.58 2.11 -6.25
N TRP A 194 -6.64 1.73 -4.96
CA TRP A 194 -7.61 0.76 -4.44
C TRP A 194 -8.47 1.33 -3.31
N ALA A 195 -8.60 2.63 -3.26
CA ALA A 195 -9.39 3.37 -2.27
C ALA A 195 -9.05 3.05 -0.80
N ARG A 196 -7.85 2.54 -0.51
CA ARG A 196 -7.45 2.08 0.83
C ARG A 196 -6.02 2.52 1.14
N VAL A 197 -5.85 3.14 2.30
CA VAL A 197 -4.53 3.42 2.87
C VAL A 197 -4.22 2.39 3.95
N LEU A 198 -2.99 1.89 3.93
CA LEU A 198 -2.48 0.97 4.94
C LEU A 198 -1.36 1.64 5.72
N PHE A 199 -1.40 1.45 7.03
CA PHE A 199 -0.43 1.90 8.01
C PHE A 199 0.26 0.66 8.59
N GLY A 200 1.54 0.48 8.33
CA GLY A 200 2.27 -0.72 8.74
C GLY A 200 3.69 -0.46 9.20
N ASP A 201 4.16 -1.31 10.10
CA ASP A 201 5.55 -1.40 10.51
C ASP A 201 6.39 -1.96 9.35
N VAL A 202 7.56 -1.37 9.06
CA VAL A 202 8.40 -1.76 7.92
C VAL A 202 8.83 -3.23 7.98
N ASP A 203 9.10 -3.77 9.18
CA ASP A 203 9.51 -5.16 9.35
C ASP A 203 8.31 -6.11 9.16
N ALA A 204 7.12 -5.72 9.64
CA ALA A 204 5.90 -6.47 9.41
C ALA A 204 5.53 -6.53 7.93
N LEU A 205 5.67 -5.42 7.20
CA LEU A 205 5.46 -5.40 5.76
C LEU A 205 6.50 -6.25 5.01
N SER A 206 7.72 -6.38 5.52
CA SER A 206 8.78 -7.19 4.91
C SER A 206 8.50 -8.69 4.98
N VAL A 207 7.67 -9.13 5.92
CA VAL A 207 7.20 -10.53 6.03
C VAL A 207 5.75 -10.72 5.58
N TRP A 208 5.17 -9.71 4.94
CA TRP A 208 3.81 -9.77 4.43
C TRP A 208 3.68 -10.81 3.31
N GLN A 209 2.78 -11.76 3.51
CA GLN A 209 2.40 -12.76 2.52
C GLN A 209 1.04 -12.38 1.95
N HIS A 210 1.03 -11.83 0.72
CA HIS A 210 -0.19 -11.26 0.15
C HIS A 210 -1.23 -12.35 -0.16
N ASP A 211 -0.81 -13.46 -0.77
CA ASP A 211 -1.68 -14.51 -1.31
C ASP A 211 -1.53 -15.88 -0.60
N GLU A 212 -0.65 -16.01 0.38
CA GLU A 212 -0.43 -17.27 1.07
C GLU A 212 -1.25 -17.37 2.36
N PRO A 213 -2.04 -18.44 2.55
CA PRO A 213 -2.84 -18.61 3.75
C PRO A 213 -1.95 -18.94 4.95
N VAL A 214 -2.16 -18.24 6.07
CA VAL A 214 -1.41 -18.47 7.31
C VAL A 214 -1.91 -19.66 8.12
N ASP A 215 -3.08 -20.22 7.79
CA ASP A 215 -3.72 -21.36 8.46
C ASP A 215 -3.97 -22.55 7.52
N GLY A 216 -3.52 -22.46 6.26
CA GLY A 216 -3.73 -23.47 5.23
C GLY A 216 -5.17 -23.52 4.69
N LEU A 217 -6.01 -22.52 5.02
CA LEU A 217 -7.39 -22.44 4.60
C LEU A 217 -7.61 -21.32 3.57
N ALA A 218 -8.73 -21.42 2.84
CA ALA A 218 -9.20 -20.39 1.93
C ALA A 218 -10.73 -20.42 1.82
N ASP A 219 -11.33 -19.28 1.46
CA ASP A 219 -12.71 -19.17 1.06
C ASP A 219 -12.83 -19.16 -0.46
N VAL A 220 -13.98 -19.55 -0.96
CA VAL A 220 -14.36 -19.39 -2.37
C VAL A 220 -15.70 -18.68 -2.40
N ALA A 221 -15.73 -17.48 -2.94
CA ALA A 221 -16.93 -16.67 -3.05
C ALA A 221 -17.28 -16.42 -4.51
N PHE A 222 -18.58 -16.28 -4.80
CA PHE A 222 -19.03 -15.90 -6.13
C PHE A 222 -20.37 -15.16 -6.05
N TRP A 223 -20.58 -14.25 -6.99
CA TRP A 223 -21.77 -13.42 -7.07
C TRP A 223 -22.05 -13.00 -8.52
N GLY A 224 -23.21 -12.43 -8.75
CA GLY A 224 -23.65 -11.95 -10.06
C GLY A 224 -24.88 -12.66 -10.58
N ALA A 225 -25.28 -12.37 -11.82
CA ALA A 225 -26.56 -12.82 -12.38
C ALA A 225 -26.75 -14.34 -12.44
N ALA A 226 -25.67 -15.12 -12.51
CA ALA A 226 -25.73 -16.59 -12.55
C ALA A 226 -25.38 -17.24 -11.20
N ALA A 227 -25.22 -16.46 -10.13
CA ALA A 227 -24.78 -16.99 -8.82
C ALA A 227 -25.76 -18.03 -8.25
N ASP A 228 -27.06 -17.82 -8.34
CA ASP A 228 -28.06 -18.77 -7.82
C ASP A 228 -28.09 -20.08 -8.61
N GLU A 229 -27.90 -20.01 -9.95
CA GLU A 229 -27.79 -21.22 -10.79
C GLU A 229 -26.52 -22.01 -10.43
N ALA A 230 -25.39 -21.33 -10.26
CA ALA A 230 -24.16 -21.95 -9.82
C ALA A 230 -24.29 -22.53 -8.40
N ALA A 231 -24.91 -21.80 -7.48
CA ALA A 231 -25.12 -22.25 -6.11
C ALA A 231 -25.93 -23.54 -6.05
N ALA A 232 -27.00 -23.63 -6.85
CA ALA A 232 -27.81 -24.86 -6.96
C ALA A 232 -26.98 -26.02 -7.54
N LEU A 233 -26.22 -25.79 -8.60
CA LEU A 233 -25.40 -26.81 -9.27
C LEU A 233 -24.26 -27.34 -8.39
N PHE A 234 -23.58 -26.45 -7.70
CA PHE A 234 -22.39 -26.78 -6.89
C PHE A 234 -22.72 -27.00 -5.40
N ALA A 235 -24.02 -26.93 -5.01
CA ALA A 235 -24.47 -27.01 -3.63
C ALA A 235 -23.73 -25.99 -2.70
N ALA A 236 -23.57 -24.74 -3.17
CA ALA A 236 -22.91 -23.69 -2.42
C ALA A 236 -23.93 -22.92 -1.56
N PRO A 237 -23.66 -22.75 -0.25
CA PRO A 237 -24.51 -21.94 0.62
C PRO A 237 -24.36 -20.43 0.32
N GLU A 238 -25.25 -19.63 0.89
CA GLU A 238 -25.05 -18.20 1.05
C GLU A 238 -24.01 -17.97 2.18
N LEU A 239 -23.06 -17.07 1.97
CA LEU A 239 -22.02 -16.84 2.98
C LEU A 239 -22.58 -16.15 4.22
N GLY A 240 -23.53 -15.20 4.06
CA GLY A 240 -24.23 -14.56 5.17
C GLY A 240 -23.34 -13.65 6.04
N GLU A 241 -22.16 -13.27 5.54
CA GLU A 241 -21.26 -12.34 6.24
C GLU A 241 -21.70 -10.90 5.99
N ALA A 242 -21.41 -10.03 6.97
CA ALA A 242 -21.68 -8.60 6.86
C ALA A 242 -20.95 -7.98 5.66
N GLY A 243 -21.69 -7.24 4.81
CA GLY A 243 -21.17 -6.65 3.58
C GLY A 243 -21.04 -7.63 2.41
N GLU A 244 -21.56 -8.85 2.55
CA GLU A 244 -21.55 -9.89 1.51
C GLU A 244 -22.94 -10.48 1.25
N GLU A 245 -23.98 -9.66 1.32
CA GLU A 245 -25.36 -10.04 1.05
C GLU A 245 -25.50 -10.54 -0.41
N GLY A 246 -26.08 -11.73 -0.57
CA GLY A 246 -26.27 -12.37 -1.87
C GLY A 246 -25.01 -13.03 -2.45
N VAL A 247 -23.90 -13.04 -1.73
CA VAL A 247 -22.70 -13.78 -2.10
C VAL A 247 -22.87 -15.26 -1.72
N ARG A 248 -22.54 -16.14 -2.65
CA ARG A 248 -22.57 -17.60 -2.50
C ARG A 248 -21.13 -18.12 -2.38
N GLY A 249 -20.95 -19.27 -1.73
CA GLY A 249 -19.62 -19.86 -1.66
C GLY A 249 -19.39 -20.78 -0.47
N TRP A 250 -18.15 -20.97 -0.12
CA TRP A 250 -17.70 -21.79 1.03
C TRP A 250 -16.59 -21.07 1.76
N THR A 251 -16.61 -21.14 3.07
CA THR A 251 -15.60 -20.55 3.96
C THR A 251 -14.78 -21.65 4.65
N GLY A 252 -13.53 -21.35 4.96
CA GLY A 252 -12.66 -22.21 5.76
C GLY A 252 -12.35 -23.56 5.14
N LEU A 253 -12.31 -23.66 3.81
CA LEU A 253 -11.92 -24.90 3.13
C LEU A 253 -10.40 -25.11 3.19
N PRO A 254 -9.93 -26.36 3.30
CA PRO A 254 -8.52 -26.67 3.02
C PRO A 254 -8.09 -26.12 1.66
N LEU A 255 -6.91 -25.52 1.57
CA LEU A 255 -6.43 -24.82 0.37
C LEU A 255 -6.57 -25.65 -0.94
N PRO A 256 -6.23 -26.97 -0.98
CA PRO A 256 -6.40 -27.77 -2.19
C PRO A 256 -7.86 -27.92 -2.62
N GLU A 257 -8.79 -28.04 -1.65
CA GLU A 257 -10.23 -28.14 -1.93
C GLU A 257 -10.78 -26.81 -2.44
N ALA A 258 -10.42 -25.70 -1.81
CA ALA A 258 -10.81 -24.37 -2.24
C ALA A 258 -10.36 -24.10 -3.69
N LEU A 259 -9.10 -24.39 -4.01
CA LEU A 259 -8.57 -24.29 -5.38
C LEU A 259 -9.34 -25.16 -6.37
N HIS A 260 -9.68 -26.38 -5.99
CA HIS A 260 -10.48 -27.28 -6.84
C HIS A 260 -11.86 -26.68 -7.14
N ARG A 261 -12.57 -26.18 -6.13
CA ARG A 261 -13.90 -25.56 -6.26
C ARG A 261 -13.86 -24.28 -7.09
N ALA A 262 -12.90 -23.39 -6.82
CA ALA A 262 -12.73 -22.15 -7.59
C ALA A 262 -12.47 -22.41 -9.08
N ARG A 263 -11.60 -23.38 -9.38
CA ARG A 263 -11.33 -23.80 -10.76
C ARG A 263 -12.55 -24.46 -11.43
N ALA A 264 -13.34 -25.23 -10.69
CA ALA A 264 -14.55 -25.84 -11.22
C ALA A 264 -15.61 -24.78 -11.58
N LEU A 265 -15.82 -23.79 -10.71
CA LEU A 265 -16.70 -22.64 -10.95
C LEU A 265 -16.24 -21.82 -12.16
N SER A 266 -14.94 -21.49 -12.25
CA SER A 266 -14.39 -20.73 -13.37
C SER A 266 -14.56 -21.47 -14.69
N ARG A 267 -14.25 -22.78 -14.74
CA ARG A 267 -14.47 -23.58 -15.94
C ARG A 267 -15.95 -23.63 -16.35
N TRP A 268 -16.87 -23.79 -15.39
CA TRP A 268 -18.31 -23.78 -15.68
C TRP A 268 -18.75 -22.41 -16.21
N LYS A 269 -18.34 -21.33 -15.57
CA LYS A 269 -18.63 -19.96 -16.01
C LYS A 269 -18.17 -19.73 -17.45
N ASP A 270 -16.92 -20.06 -17.74
CA ASP A 270 -16.29 -19.81 -19.05
C ASP A 270 -16.91 -20.72 -20.12
N GLY A 271 -17.14 -22.00 -19.81
CA GLY A 271 -17.75 -22.94 -20.73
C GLY A 271 -19.23 -22.66 -21.05
N THR A 272 -19.92 -21.92 -20.20
CA THR A 272 -21.35 -21.58 -20.39
C THR A 272 -21.59 -20.12 -20.75
N GLY A 273 -20.56 -19.27 -20.74
CA GLY A 273 -20.65 -17.84 -20.98
C GLY A 273 -21.48 -17.09 -19.93
N ARG A 274 -21.56 -17.61 -18.71
CA ARG A 274 -22.37 -17.05 -17.62
C ARG A 274 -21.73 -15.79 -17.03
N ARG A 275 -22.58 -14.82 -16.64
CA ARG A 275 -22.14 -13.58 -15.99
C ARG A 275 -22.11 -13.75 -14.48
N MET A 276 -20.94 -14.01 -13.94
CA MET A 276 -20.66 -14.04 -12.51
C MET A 276 -19.17 -13.74 -12.24
N ALA A 277 -18.89 -13.24 -11.08
CA ALA A 277 -17.53 -13.16 -10.52
C ALA A 277 -17.25 -14.41 -9.69
N VAL A 278 -16.02 -14.89 -9.71
CA VAL A 278 -15.49 -15.93 -8.82
C VAL A 278 -14.26 -15.36 -8.15
N ASP A 279 -14.23 -15.42 -6.84
CA ASP A 279 -13.18 -14.85 -6.00
C ASP A 279 -12.61 -15.97 -5.12
N PHE A 280 -11.32 -16.22 -5.31
CA PHE A 280 -10.56 -17.17 -4.49
C PHE A 280 -9.83 -16.38 -3.41
N ARG A 281 -10.06 -16.73 -2.15
CA ARG A 281 -9.73 -15.96 -0.96
C ARG A 281 -8.87 -16.78 0.01
N PRO A 282 -7.56 -16.90 -0.21
CA PRO A 282 -6.68 -17.51 0.78
C PRO A 282 -6.71 -16.72 2.08
N HIS A 283 -6.66 -17.39 3.23
CA HIS A 283 -6.63 -16.73 4.54
C HIS A 283 -5.27 -16.08 4.82
N SER A 284 -4.81 -15.27 3.87
CA SER A 284 -3.61 -14.46 3.98
C SER A 284 -3.84 -13.25 4.91
N PRO A 285 -2.78 -12.58 5.37
CA PRO A 285 -2.88 -11.32 6.09
C PRO A 285 -3.70 -10.27 5.31
N HIS A 286 -3.49 -10.19 3.98
CA HIS A 286 -4.25 -9.29 3.11
C HIS A 286 -5.75 -9.60 3.15
N TRP A 287 -6.13 -10.86 2.97
CA TRP A 287 -7.54 -11.23 2.99
C TRP A 287 -8.20 -10.96 4.35
N ARG A 288 -7.51 -11.30 5.45
CA ARG A 288 -8.01 -11.08 6.81
C ARG A 288 -8.32 -9.61 7.07
N ILE A 289 -7.38 -8.72 6.74
CA ILE A 289 -7.58 -7.28 6.94
C ILE A 289 -8.70 -6.72 6.04
N MET A 290 -8.81 -7.20 4.78
CA MET A 290 -9.86 -6.79 3.86
C MET A 290 -11.25 -7.25 4.32
N ARG A 291 -11.36 -8.42 4.93
CA ARG A 291 -12.60 -8.90 5.52
C ARG A 291 -13.05 -8.01 6.68
N GLU A 292 -12.12 -7.62 7.56
CA GLU A 292 -12.43 -6.68 8.64
C GLU A 292 -12.84 -5.31 8.11
N VAL A 293 -12.13 -4.76 7.11
CA VAL A 293 -12.51 -3.48 6.48
C VAL A 293 -13.93 -3.52 5.94
N ARG A 294 -14.31 -4.60 5.26
CA ARG A 294 -15.68 -4.75 4.71
C ARG A 294 -16.76 -4.86 5.79
N ALA A 295 -16.48 -5.58 6.86
CA ALA A 295 -17.41 -5.77 7.97
C ALA A 295 -17.52 -4.54 8.90
N SER A 296 -16.57 -3.60 8.79
CA SER A 296 -16.46 -2.44 9.68
C SER A 296 -17.41 -1.31 9.27
N GLN A 297 -18.11 -0.74 10.24
CA GLN A 297 -18.93 0.45 10.03
C GLN A 297 -18.11 1.71 9.72
N VAL A 298 -16.85 1.72 10.10
CA VAL A 298 -15.91 2.83 9.84
C VAL A 298 -14.99 2.54 8.65
N GLY A 299 -15.17 1.40 7.96
CA GLY A 299 -14.36 1.04 6.79
C GLY A 299 -12.88 0.85 7.12
N ALA A 300 -12.57 0.32 8.28
CA ALA A 300 -11.19 0.04 8.70
C ALA A 300 -11.08 -1.35 9.33
N GLY A 301 -9.92 -1.97 9.21
CA GLY A 301 -9.60 -3.28 9.80
C GLY A 301 -8.13 -3.37 10.15
N SER A 302 -7.76 -4.30 11.00
CA SER A 302 -6.37 -4.48 11.45
C SER A 302 -5.98 -5.96 11.54
N VAL A 303 -4.70 -6.25 11.39
CA VAL A 303 -4.15 -7.59 11.56
C VAL A 303 -2.85 -7.53 12.35
N ASP A 304 -2.67 -8.49 13.25
CA ASP A 304 -1.42 -8.64 14.00
C ASP A 304 -0.44 -9.52 13.19
N LEU A 305 0.79 -9.05 13.03
CA LEU A 305 1.91 -9.73 12.38
C LEU A 305 3.09 -9.75 13.35
N GLY A 306 3.26 -10.85 14.05
CA GLY A 306 4.19 -10.93 15.17
C GLY A 306 3.83 -9.93 16.27
N GLU A 307 4.76 -9.03 16.62
CA GLU A 307 4.52 -7.97 17.61
C GLU A 307 3.92 -6.69 16.99
N ALA A 308 3.93 -6.57 15.67
CA ALA A 308 3.38 -5.42 14.97
C ALA A 308 1.88 -5.55 14.76
N ARG A 309 1.19 -4.40 14.68
CA ARG A 309 -0.20 -4.31 14.26
C ARG A 309 -0.30 -3.39 13.06
N VAL A 310 -0.84 -3.93 11.97
CA VAL A 310 -1.08 -3.23 10.72
C VAL A 310 -2.55 -2.85 10.64
N LEU A 311 -2.86 -1.63 10.19
CA LEU A 311 -4.22 -1.15 10.00
C LEU A 311 -4.41 -0.74 8.53
N CYS A 312 -5.55 -1.10 7.96
CA CYS A 312 -6.00 -0.65 6.66
C CYS A 312 -7.33 0.10 6.81
N ALA A 313 -7.46 1.23 6.15
CA ALA A 313 -8.68 2.04 6.17
C ALA A 313 -9.06 2.51 4.77
N MET A 314 -10.37 2.60 4.50
CA MET A 314 -10.88 3.25 3.28
C MET A 314 -10.52 4.74 3.29
N THR A 315 -10.09 5.29 2.16
CA THR A 315 -9.78 6.73 2.03
C THR A 315 -11.03 7.63 2.11
N GLY A 316 -12.21 7.05 1.89
CA GLY A 316 -13.47 7.81 1.85
C GLY A 316 -13.67 8.64 0.57
N ARG A 317 -12.63 8.88 -0.23
CA ARG A 317 -12.69 9.59 -1.51
C ARG A 317 -12.44 8.70 -2.73
N GLY A 318 -12.02 7.45 -2.50
CA GLY A 318 -11.59 6.54 -3.54
C GLY A 318 -10.11 6.70 -3.85
N ASP A 319 -9.77 6.56 -5.13
CA ASP A 319 -8.41 6.64 -5.63
C ASP A 319 -7.92 8.09 -5.71
N GLY A 320 -6.60 8.27 -5.68
CA GLY A 320 -5.98 9.59 -5.83
C GLY A 320 -4.64 9.74 -5.10
N PHE A 321 -4.16 10.98 -5.09
CA PHE A 321 -2.98 11.36 -4.32
C PHE A 321 -3.43 12.09 -3.04
N PHE A 322 -2.90 11.67 -1.91
CA PHE A 322 -3.25 12.21 -0.60
C PHE A 322 -2.00 12.77 0.06
N PRO A 323 -2.00 14.08 0.41
CA PRO A 323 -0.87 14.70 1.07
C PRO A 323 -0.71 14.15 2.49
N VAL A 324 0.54 13.91 2.88
CA VAL A 324 0.92 13.48 4.21
C VAL A 324 1.75 14.57 4.88
N THR A 325 1.39 14.91 6.10
CA THR A 325 2.11 15.89 6.92
C THR A 325 2.46 15.27 8.27
N ALA A 326 3.59 15.67 8.82
CA ALA A 326 3.92 15.41 10.22
C ALA A 326 3.65 16.68 11.04
N GLU A 327 2.89 16.53 12.10
CA GLU A 327 2.72 17.55 13.12
C GLU A 327 3.76 17.35 14.22
N LEU A 328 4.47 18.41 14.56
CA LEU A 328 5.56 18.40 15.52
C LEU A 328 5.23 19.27 16.74
N ASP A 329 5.64 18.83 17.91
CA ASP A 329 5.58 19.63 19.14
C ASP A 329 6.71 20.68 19.20
N ALA A 330 6.75 21.44 20.28
CA ALA A 330 7.77 22.48 20.47
C ALA A 330 9.21 21.94 20.61
N SER A 331 9.40 20.65 20.82
CA SER A 331 10.72 19.98 20.85
C SER A 331 11.15 19.48 19.47
N GLY A 332 10.28 19.53 18.48
CA GLY A 332 10.48 18.95 17.16
C GLY A 332 10.18 17.44 17.09
N ALA A 333 9.63 16.86 18.16
CA ALA A 333 9.12 15.48 18.13
C ALA A 333 7.75 15.44 17.48
N SER A 334 7.41 14.31 16.85
CA SER A 334 6.09 14.12 16.25
C SER A 334 5.00 14.29 17.30
N SER A 335 4.16 15.29 17.11
CA SER A 335 3.03 15.66 17.98
C SER A 335 1.77 14.89 17.56
N PRO A 336 0.75 14.88 18.42
CA PRO A 336 -0.46 14.10 18.19
C PRO A 336 -1.26 14.54 16.98
#